data_c3d80ce9847a4855e7cdb17f82b02b28
#
_entry.id   c3d80ce9847a4855e7cdb17f82b02b28
#
_cell.length_a   1.000
_cell.length_b   1.000
_cell.length_c   1.000
_cell.angle_alpha   90.00
_cell.angle_beta   90.00
_cell.angle_gamma   90.00
#
_symmetry.space_group_name_H-M   'P 1'
#
loop_
_entity.id
_entity.type
_entity.pdbx_description
1 polymer ?
#
loop_
_entity_poly.entity_id
_entity_poly.type
_entity_poly.pdbx_seq_one_letter_code
_entity_poly.pdbx_strand_id
1 'polypeptide(L)'
;MYDDETLSIIVEGNEGYQKAKNYMKMMMPKQIKKVKKFREKVPLFFKENIEKKLFEIYTSQVELNSGGYLVINPTEALVSIDVNSGKSIKQKNIESTALDTNLEAAEEIARQIKIRDLSGLILSLIHI
;
A
#
# COMPACT_ATOMS: atom_id res chain seq x y z
N MET A 1 -10.67 6.94 3.73
CA MET A 1 -9.94 6.48 2.54
C MET A 1 -10.75 6.55 1.26
N TYR A 2 -12.06 6.75 1.35
CA TYR A 2 -12.86 7.08 0.18
C TYR A 2 -12.64 8.55 -0.17
N ASP A 3 -12.30 8.80 -1.43
CA ASP A 3 -12.09 10.13 -2.01
C ASP A 3 -12.82 10.27 -3.36
N ASP A 4 -12.76 11.45 -3.95
CA ASP A 4 -13.42 11.71 -5.23
C ASP A 4 -12.78 10.93 -6.39
N GLU A 5 -11.53 10.51 -6.26
CA GLU A 5 -10.80 9.70 -7.24
C GLU A 5 -11.20 8.22 -7.22
N THR A 6 -11.87 7.76 -6.16
CA THR A 6 -12.33 6.37 -6.04
C THR A 6 -13.33 6.05 -7.15
N LEU A 7 -12.98 5.13 -8.04
CA LEU A 7 -13.79 4.75 -9.20
C LEU A 7 -14.94 3.84 -8.85
N SER A 8 -14.70 2.86 -7.96
CA SER A 8 -15.72 1.91 -7.53
C SER A 8 -15.40 1.29 -6.17
N ILE A 9 -16.42 0.86 -5.46
CA ILE A 9 -16.37 0.07 -4.24
C ILE A 9 -17.01 -1.27 -4.56
N ILE A 10 -16.19 -2.32 -4.60
CA ILE A 10 -16.64 -3.67 -4.93
C ILE A 10 -16.83 -4.45 -3.63
N VAL A 11 -18.01 -5.02 -3.42
CA VAL A 11 -18.33 -5.72 -2.17
C VAL A 11 -18.81 -7.14 -2.48
N GLU A 12 -18.17 -8.12 -1.85
CA GLU A 12 -18.54 -9.53 -1.89
C GLU A 12 -19.59 -9.83 -0.82
N GLY A 13 -20.55 -10.68 -1.16
CA GLY A 13 -21.65 -11.07 -0.29
C GLY A 13 -22.82 -10.09 -0.25
N ASN A 14 -24.03 -10.64 -0.01
CA ASN A 14 -25.27 -9.84 -0.01
C ASN A 14 -25.33 -8.87 1.16
N GLU A 15 -25.03 -9.35 2.35
CA GLU A 15 -25.15 -8.56 3.58
C GLU A 15 -24.19 -7.37 3.57
N GLY A 16 -22.89 -7.62 3.23
CA GLY A 16 -21.90 -6.57 3.12
C GLY A 16 -22.26 -5.53 2.06
N TYR A 17 -22.75 -5.99 0.90
CA TYR A 17 -23.21 -5.09 -0.15
C TYR A 17 -24.36 -4.19 0.30
N GLN A 18 -25.39 -4.75 0.97
CA GLN A 18 -26.51 -3.94 1.47
C GLN A 18 -26.06 -2.93 2.53
N LYS A 19 -25.20 -3.34 3.47
CA LYS A 19 -24.64 -2.44 4.48
C LYS A 19 -23.86 -1.29 3.84
N ALA A 20 -22.96 -1.60 2.89
CA ALA A 20 -22.17 -0.60 2.18
C ALA A 20 -23.06 0.37 1.39
N LYS A 21 -24.08 -0.15 0.71
CA LYS A 21 -25.03 0.65 -0.06
C LYS A 21 -25.86 1.58 0.83
N ASN A 22 -26.34 1.09 1.97
CA ASN A 22 -27.12 1.88 2.92
C ASN A 22 -26.25 2.98 3.55
N TYR A 23 -25.00 2.65 3.93
CA TYR A 23 -24.05 3.63 4.45
C TYR A 23 -23.77 4.73 3.42
N MET A 24 -23.50 4.37 2.17
CA MET A 24 -23.24 5.33 1.09
C MET A 24 -24.47 6.21 0.82
N LYS A 25 -25.68 5.65 0.90
CA LYS A 25 -26.93 6.41 0.74
C LYS A 25 -27.08 7.49 1.81
N MET A 26 -26.67 7.22 3.05
CA MET A 26 -26.74 8.18 4.14
C MET A 26 -25.64 9.24 4.06
N MET A 27 -24.41 8.85 3.76
CA MET A 27 -23.25 9.73 3.81
C MET A 27 -23.02 10.49 2.51
N MET A 28 -23.14 9.82 1.37
CA MET A 28 -22.84 10.38 0.04
C MET A 28 -23.81 9.85 -1.03
N PRO A 29 -25.09 10.27 -1.03
CA PRO A 29 -26.12 9.71 -1.90
C PRO A 29 -25.79 9.80 -3.39
N LYS A 30 -25.05 10.82 -3.83
CA LYS A 30 -24.63 11.01 -5.23
C LYS A 30 -23.65 9.93 -5.70
N GLN A 31 -22.95 9.28 -4.78
CA GLN A 31 -21.90 8.30 -5.07
C GLN A 31 -22.39 6.84 -4.95
N ILE A 32 -23.65 6.62 -4.64
CA ILE A 32 -24.25 5.28 -4.43
C ILE A 32 -24.00 4.34 -5.62
N LYS A 33 -23.92 4.87 -6.84
CA LYS A 33 -23.69 4.11 -8.08
C LYS A 33 -22.27 3.49 -8.13
N LYS A 34 -21.33 4.01 -7.33
CA LYS A 34 -19.98 3.47 -7.24
C LYS A 34 -19.92 2.17 -6.42
N VAL A 35 -20.92 1.90 -5.58
CA VAL A 35 -21.02 0.64 -4.82
C VAL A 35 -21.54 -0.46 -5.73
N LYS A 36 -20.69 -1.46 -6.00
CA LYS A 36 -20.99 -2.59 -6.89
C LYS A 36 -20.92 -3.90 -6.14
N LYS A 37 -21.84 -4.81 -6.42
CA LYS A 37 -21.82 -6.17 -5.89
C LYS A 37 -20.89 -7.02 -6.73
N PHE A 38 -19.96 -7.72 -6.06
CA PHE A 38 -19.12 -8.74 -6.70
C PHE A 38 -19.96 -9.99 -7.02
N ARG A 39 -19.89 -10.50 -8.24
CA ARG A 39 -20.73 -11.59 -8.74
C ARG A 39 -19.96 -12.76 -9.36
N GLU A 40 -18.63 -12.74 -9.27
CA GLU A 40 -17.82 -13.79 -9.86
C GLU A 40 -17.66 -14.99 -8.93
N LYS A 41 -17.29 -16.15 -9.47
CA LYS A 41 -17.10 -17.39 -8.69
C LYS A 41 -15.79 -17.41 -7.90
N VAL A 42 -14.75 -16.72 -8.43
CA VAL A 42 -13.44 -16.62 -7.77
C VAL A 42 -13.55 -15.58 -6.65
N PRO A 43 -13.04 -15.84 -5.43
CA PRO A 43 -13.09 -14.86 -4.34
C PRO A 43 -12.49 -13.51 -4.73
N LEU A 44 -13.13 -12.41 -4.32
CA LEU A 44 -12.75 -11.05 -4.71
C LEU A 44 -11.27 -10.74 -4.36
N PHE A 45 -10.84 -11.06 -3.17
CA PHE A 45 -9.48 -10.77 -2.72
C PHE A 45 -8.42 -11.55 -3.49
N PHE A 46 -8.76 -12.77 -3.91
CA PHE A 46 -7.87 -13.56 -4.77
C PHE A 46 -7.77 -12.94 -6.18
N LYS A 47 -8.92 -12.57 -6.78
CA LYS A 47 -8.96 -11.95 -8.10
C LYS A 47 -8.15 -10.65 -8.18
N GLU A 48 -8.26 -9.80 -7.16
CA GLU A 48 -7.57 -8.50 -7.10
C GLU A 48 -6.15 -8.60 -6.49
N ASN A 49 -5.62 -9.81 -6.30
CA ASN A 49 -4.31 -10.06 -5.67
C ASN A 49 -4.15 -9.41 -4.27
N ILE A 50 -5.26 -9.16 -3.58
CA ILE A 50 -5.24 -8.52 -2.25
C ILE A 50 -4.66 -9.46 -1.21
N GLU A 51 -4.91 -10.77 -1.32
CA GLU A 51 -4.35 -11.76 -0.39
C GLU A 51 -2.83 -11.72 -0.37
N LYS A 52 -2.19 -11.65 -1.56
CA LYS A 52 -0.73 -11.50 -1.65
C LYS A 52 -0.24 -10.23 -0.95
N LYS A 53 -0.91 -9.11 -1.18
CA LYS A 53 -0.59 -7.83 -0.53
C LYS A 53 -0.80 -7.86 0.97
N LEU A 54 -1.83 -8.58 1.46
CA LEU A 54 -2.04 -8.78 2.90
C LEU A 54 -0.90 -9.58 3.54
N PHE A 55 -0.37 -10.59 2.85
CA PHE A 55 0.81 -11.32 3.31
C PHE A 55 2.06 -10.42 3.36
N GLU A 56 2.23 -9.55 2.38
CA GLU A 56 3.36 -8.61 2.33
C GLU A 56 3.39 -7.66 3.54
N ILE A 57 2.23 -7.34 4.14
CA ILE A 57 2.14 -6.51 5.36
C ILE A 57 2.87 -7.15 6.55
N TYR A 58 2.95 -8.46 6.60
CA TYR A 58 3.62 -9.21 7.69
C TYR A 58 5.11 -9.47 7.42
N THR A 59 5.61 -9.13 6.23
CA THR A 59 7.04 -9.24 5.91
C THR A 59 7.77 -7.97 6.31
N SER A 60 9.01 -8.12 6.78
CA SER A 60 9.87 -6.97 7.10
C SER A 60 10.43 -6.29 5.85
N GLN A 61 10.55 -7.03 4.74
CA GLN A 61 11.11 -6.52 3.49
C GLN A 61 10.03 -6.15 2.49
N VAL A 62 10.17 -4.98 1.86
CA VAL A 62 9.30 -4.46 0.81
C VAL A 62 10.15 -4.12 -0.40
N GLU A 63 9.88 -4.78 -1.52
CA GLU A 63 10.59 -4.56 -2.77
C GLU A 63 10.15 -3.24 -3.43
N LEU A 64 11.11 -2.52 -4.01
CA LEU A 64 10.90 -1.34 -4.83
C LEU A 64 10.97 -1.70 -6.33
N ASN A 65 10.26 -0.95 -7.16
CA ASN A 65 10.25 -1.21 -8.62
C ASN A 65 11.64 -1.05 -9.26
N SER A 66 12.47 -0.16 -8.72
CA SER A 66 13.86 0.06 -9.16
C SER A 66 14.78 -1.14 -8.88
N GLY A 67 14.36 -2.09 -8.05
CA GLY A 67 15.16 -3.22 -7.58
C GLY A 67 15.86 -2.96 -6.24
N GLY A 68 15.64 -1.79 -5.62
CA GLY A 68 15.92 -1.54 -4.21
C GLY A 68 14.89 -2.20 -3.30
N TYR A 69 15.06 -2.04 -2.01
CA TYR A 69 14.10 -2.55 -1.03
C TYR A 69 14.15 -1.78 0.29
N LEU A 70 13.03 -1.83 1.00
CA LEU A 70 12.89 -1.32 2.36
C LEU A 70 12.99 -2.48 3.35
N VAL A 71 13.55 -2.21 4.53
CA VAL A 71 13.47 -3.12 5.69
C VAL A 71 12.76 -2.40 6.81
N ILE A 72 11.59 -2.91 7.20
CA ILE A 72 10.71 -2.32 8.21
C ILE A 72 10.75 -3.20 9.46
N ASN A 73 11.34 -2.69 10.54
CA ASN A 73 11.51 -3.42 11.80
C ASN A 73 10.82 -2.68 12.94
N PRO A 74 9.64 -3.13 13.39
CA PRO A 74 9.00 -2.60 14.58
C PRO A 74 9.72 -3.07 15.85
N THR A 75 9.86 -2.16 16.81
CA THR A 75 10.31 -2.41 18.18
C THR A 75 9.23 -1.95 19.15
N GLU A 76 9.41 -2.16 20.47
CA GLU A 76 8.46 -1.64 21.46
C GLU A 76 8.30 -0.12 21.44
N ALA A 77 9.37 0.62 21.16
CA ALA A 77 9.40 2.07 21.26
C ALA A 77 9.23 2.79 19.93
N LEU A 78 9.64 2.18 18.83
CA LEU A 78 9.67 2.81 17.52
C LEU A 78 9.69 1.78 16.38
N VAL A 79 9.50 2.27 15.16
CA VAL A 79 9.69 1.49 13.93
C VAL A 79 10.90 2.03 13.18
N SER A 80 11.90 1.20 12.93
CA SER A 80 13.02 1.54 12.07
C SER A 80 12.73 1.12 10.63
N ILE A 81 13.01 2.01 9.68
CA ILE A 81 12.89 1.75 8.24
C ILE A 81 14.24 2.06 7.59
N ASP A 82 14.84 1.05 6.99
CA ASP A 82 16.10 1.17 6.27
C ASP A 82 15.87 1.02 4.76
N VAL A 83 16.54 1.86 3.96
CA VAL A 83 16.45 1.88 2.50
C VAL A 83 17.71 1.30 1.90
N ASN A 84 17.57 0.27 1.08
CA ASN A 84 18.67 -0.40 0.41
C ASN A 84 18.54 -0.30 -1.11
N SER A 85 19.63 0.05 -1.80
CA SER A 85 19.66 0.14 -3.26
C SER A 85 19.56 -1.21 -3.97
N GLY A 86 19.91 -2.29 -3.28
CA GLY A 86 19.81 -3.64 -3.84
C GLY A 86 20.54 -3.80 -5.18
N LYS A 87 19.84 -4.34 -6.16
CA LYS A 87 20.32 -4.56 -7.54
C LYS A 87 20.10 -3.36 -8.46
N SER A 88 19.63 -2.24 -7.95
CA SER A 88 19.32 -1.03 -8.75
C SER A 88 20.58 -0.32 -9.31
N ILE A 89 21.78 -0.86 -9.08
CA ILE A 89 23.11 -0.37 -9.53
C ILE A 89 23.27 -0.40 -11.08
N LYS A 90 22.19 -0.30 -11.83
CA LYS A 90 22.24 -0.26 -13.31
C LYS A 90 22.51 1.13 -13.90
N GLN A 91 22.48 2.17 -13.09
CA GLN A 91 22.74 3.54 -13.56
C GLN A 91 24.21 3.89 -13.47
N LYS A 92 24.67 4.69 -14.43
CA LYS A 92 26.07 5.08 -14.61
C LYS A 92 26.62 6.00 -13.48
N ASN A 93 25.75 6.47 -12.58
CA ASN A 93 26.10 7.38 -11.49
C ASN A 93 25.47 6.90 -10.17
N ILE A 94 26.32 6.65 -9.18
CA ILE A 94 25.92 6.16 -7.85
C ILE A 94 25.04 7.19 -7.13
N GLU A 95 25.33 8.49 -7.25
CA GLU A 95 24.56 9.56 -6.61
C GLU A 95 23.14 9.66 -7.17
N SER A 96 23.00 9.60 -8.50
CA SER A 96 21.68 9.59 -9.14
C SER A 96 20.85 8.37 -8.73
N THR A 97 21.49 7.20 -8.67
CA THR A 97 20.82 5.97 -8.22
C THR A 97 20.36 6.08 -6.76
N ALA A 98 21.17 6.65 -5.87
CA ALA A 98 20.81 6.84 -4.47
C ALA A 98 19.63 7.80 -4.32
N LEU A 99 19.65 8.92 -5.05
CA LEU A 99 18.56 9.90 -5.03
C LEU A 99 17.23 9.28 -5.54
N ASP A 100 17.26 8.63 -6.70
CA ASP A 100 16.08 8.02 -7.30
C ASP A 100 15.50 6.92 -6.41
N THR A 101 16.37 6.08 -5.82
CA THR A 101 15.93 5.04 -4.88
C THR A 101 15.34 5.64 -3.60
N ASN A 102 15.93 6.71 -3.05
CA ASN A 102 15.39 7.39 -1.87
C ASN A 102 14.03 8.05 -2.15
N LEU A 103 13.83 8.65 -3.33
CA LEU A 103 12.54 9.23 -3.72
C LEU A 103 11.46 8.16 -3.85
N GLU A 104 11.74 7.08 -4.57
CA GLU A 104 10.82 5.95 -4.68
C GLU A 104 10.51 5.33 -3.30
N ALA A 105 11.54 5.19 -2.45
CA ALA A 105 11.39 4.72 -1.09
C ALA A 105 10.47 5.61 -0.27
N ALA A 106 10.55 6.93 -0.40
CA ALA A 106 9.71 7.87 0.33
C ALA A 106 8.22 7.67 0.01
N GLU A 107 7.87 7.46 -1.27
CA GLU A 107 6.49 7.16 -1.69
C GLU A 107 6.01 5.83 -1.13
N GLU A 108 6.83 4.79 -1.22
CA GLU A 108 6.48 3.47 -0.69
C GLU A 108 6.37 3.47 0.84
N ILE A 109 7.27 4.17 1.55
CA ILE A 109 7.19 4.34 3.01
C ILE A 109 5.86 5.00 3.41
N ALA A 110 5.45 6.06 2.71
CA ALA A 110 4.17 6.73 2.98
C ALA A 110 2.99 5.76 2.82
N ARG A 111 3.03 4.88 1.83
CA ARG A 111 2.03 3.83 1.63
C ARG A 111 2.07 2.78 2.76
N GLN A 112 3.25 2.31 3.14
CA GLN A 112 3.42 1.32 4.21
C GLN A 112 2.99 1.85 5.58
N ILE A 113 3.22 3.12 5.88
CA ILE A 113 2.73 3.79 7.09
C ILE A 113 1.21 3.65 7.20
N LYS A 114 0.48 3.90 6.11
CA LYS A 114 -0.99 3.78 6.08
C LYS A 114 -1.47 2.34 6.17
N ILE A 115 -0.86 1.43 5.42
CA ILE A 115 -1.29 0.02 5.33
C ILE A 115 -1.01 -0.72 6.63
N ARG A 116 0.14 -0.46 7.27
CA ARG A 116 0.60 -1.14 8.48
C ARG A 116 0.25 -0.38 9.76
N ASP A 117 -0.35 0.82 9.67
CA ASP A 117 -0.65 1.70 10.82
C ASP A 117 0.60 1.99 11.68
N LEU A 118 1.69 2.41 11.02
CA LEU A 118 2.97 2.66 11.67
C LEU A 118 3.02 4.04 12.32
N SER A 119 3.71 4.12 13.46
CA SER A 119 4.00 5.38 14.17
C SER A 119 5.37 5.32 14.85
N GLY A 120 5.92 6.48 15.24
CA GLY A 120 7.21 6.54 15.91
C GLY A 120 8.37 6.09 15.02
N LEU A 121 8.53 6.71 13.83
CA LEU A 121 9.43 6.25 12.78
C LEU A 121 10.85 6.82 12.89
N ILE A 122 11.84 5.98 12.63
CA ILE A 122 13.22 6.38 12.29
C ILE A 122 13.53 5.86 10.89
N LEU A 123 13.96 6.77 10.00
CA LEU A 123 14.28 6.45 8.62
C LEU A 123 15.79 6.52 8.39
N SER A 124 16.35 5.48 7.77
CA SER A 124 17.71 5.46 7.26
C SER A 124 17.67 5.45 5.74
N LEU A 125 18.12 6.54 5.14
CA LEU A 125 18.17 6.70 3.68
C LEU A 125 19.54 6.33 3.13
N ILE A 126 19.61 6.02 1.83
CA ILE A 126 20.90 5.79 1.15
C ILE A 126 21.67 7.11 1.14
N HIS A 127 22.90 7.06 1.61
CA HIS A 127 23.78 8.24 1.61
C HIS A 127 24.17 8.63 0.17
N ILE A 128 24.02 9.90 -0.09
CA ILE A 128 24.36 10.51 -1.39
C ILE A 128 25.78 11.06 -1.35
#